data_d4d8dbf0d38ce329a928370d51715bd4
#
_entry.id   d4d8dbf0d38ce329a928370d51715bd4
#
_cell.length_a   1.000
_cell.length_b   1.000
_cell.length_c   1.000
_cell.angle_alpha   90.00
_cell.angle_beta   90.00
_cell.angle_gamma   90.00
#
_symmetry.space_group_name_H-M   'P 1'
#
loop_
_entity.id
_entity.type
_entity.pdbx_description
1 polymer ?
#
loop_
_entity_poly.entity_id
_entity_poly.type
_entity_poly.pdbx_seq_one_letter_code
_entity_poly.pdbx_strand_id
1 'polypeptide(L)'
;MSEIILRPATVDDAAEMLAIYAPYVIQTTVSSEYDAPTLEEFTRRIRTFTEKLPWLVCIIDGEVAGYGYASPHRTRAAYQWSVETSIYVAQDWHRHGIAGAIYAALFEVLAMQGYYNIYVGITSPNERSMKFHKSMGFVISGAYQESMYKFGQWRDVLWMGKSLRPHDGAPQPTVPFPEIKDSPLVTRALNQAVEK
;
A
#
# COMPACT_ATOMS: atom_id res chain seq x y z
N MET A 1 12.90 -12.88 21.10
CA MET A 1 12.35 -11.74 20.32
C MET A 1 11.84 -12.36 19.03
N SER A 2 10.62 -12.03 18.60
CA SER A 2 10.07 -12.49 17.33
C SER A 2 10.94 -11.99 16.18
N GLU A 3 11.21 -12.83 15.20
CA GLU A 3 11.91 -12.46 13.99
C GLU A 3 10.96 -11.66 13.07
N ILE A 4 11.29 -10.42 12.78
CA ILE A 4 10.49 -9.55 11.90
C ILE A 4 11.29 -9.31 10.62
N ILE A 5 10.71 -9.69 9.48
CA ILE A 5 11.31 -9.52 8.15
C ILE A 5 10.36 -8.67 7.28
N LEU A 6 10.88 -7.60 6.70
CA LEU A 6 10.20 -6.84 5.66
C LEU A 6 10.94 -7.05 4.34
N ARG A 7 10.26 -7.55 3.32
CA ARG A 7 10.85 -7.86 2.02
C ARG A 7 9.88 -7.59 0.86
N PRO A 8 10.38 -7.54 -0.39
CA PRO A 8 9.52 -7.61 -1.56
C PRO A 8 8.65 -8.86 -1.54
N ALA A 9 7.37 -8.70 -1.90
CA ALA A 9 6.45 -9.81 -2.08
C ALA A 9 6.76 -10.58 -3.37
N THR A 10 6.48 -11.87 -3.33
CA THR A 10 6.50 -12.75 -4.49
C THR A 10 5.11 -13.33 -4.75
N VAL A 11 4.93 -14.03 -5.85
CA VAL A 11 3.66 -14.74 -6.13
C VAL A 11 3.39 -15.88 -5.14
N ASP A 12 4.41 -16.39 -4.47
CA ASP A 12 4.28 -17.45 -3.48
C ASP A 12 3.59 -16.96 -2.19
N ASP A 13 3.66 -15.64 -1.93
CA ASP A 13 2.98 -15.00 -0.80
C ASP A 13 1.48 -14.77 -1.06
N ALA A 14 1.01 -15.01 -2.28
CA ALA A 14 -0.34 -14.65 -2.71
C ALA A 14 -1.45 -15.27 -1.84
N ALA A 15 -1.29 -16.52 -1.43
CA ALA A 15 -2.31 -17.21 -0.63
C ALA A 15 -2.47 -16.59 0.76
N GLU A 16 -1.37 -16.30 1.45
CA GLU A 16 -1.39 -15.69 2.78
C GLU A 16 -1.86 -14.22 2.72
N MET A 17 -1.39 -13.46 1.73
CA MET A 17 -1.86 -12.09 1.53
C MET A 17 -3.35 -12.03 1.19
N LEU A 18 -3.86 -12.96 0.38
CA LEU A 18 -5.29 -13.07 0.09
C LEU A 18 -6.10 -13.43 1.34
N ALA A 19 -5.60 -14.33 2.17
CA ALA A 19 -6.25 -14.67 3.45
C ALA A 19 -6.38 -13.44 4.38
N ILE A 20 -5.40 -12.53 4.36
CA ILE A 20 -5.47 -11.25 5.06
C ILE A 20 -6.50 -10.31 4.39
N TYR A 21 -6.54 -10.27 3.05
CA TYR A 21 -7.40 -9.32 2.30
C TYR A 21 -8.88 -9.70 2.31
N ALA A 22 -9.20 -10.99 2.16
CA ALA A 22 -10.57 -11.46 2.01
C ALA A 22 -11.53 -10.98 3.12
N PRO A 23 -11.19 -10.97 4.41
CA PRO A 23 -12.03 -10.41 5.47
C PRO A 23 -12.33 -8.91 5.27
N TYR A 24 -11.37 -8.12 4.79
CA TYR A 24 -11.60 -6.70 4.49
C TYR A 24 -12.61 -6.51 3.36
N VAL A 25 -12.63 -7.41 2.39
CA VAL A 25 -13.61 -7.39 1.30
C VAL A 25 -14.99 -7.76 1.79
N ILE A 26 -15.14 -8.93 2.43
CA ILE A 26 -16.46 -9.50 2.71
C ILE A 26 -17.12 -8.97 3.99
N GLN A 27 -16.36 -8.38 4.92
CA GLN A 27 -16.88 -7.96 6.23
C GLN A 27 -16.82 -6.44 6.45
N THR A 28 -16.16 -5.69 5.58
CA THR A 28 -15.93 -4.26 5.81
C THR A 28 -16.13 -3.42 4.56
N THR A 29 -16.18 -2.11 4.74
CA THR A 29 -16.19 -1.13 3.66
C THR A 29 -14.79 -0.63 3.30
N VAL A 30 -13.73 -1.23 3.84
CA VAL A 30 -12.33 -0.84 3.55
C VAL A 30 -11.98 -1.11 2.09
N SER A 31 -12.38 -2.26 1.58
CA SER A 31 -12.29 -2.56 0.14
C SER A 31 -13.58 -2.21 -0.58
N SER A 32 -13.47 -1.69 -1.79
CA SER A 32 -14.60 -1.43 -2.69
C SER A 32 -15.09 -2.68 -3.43
N GLU A 33 -14.40 -3.80 -3.34
CA GLU A 33 -14.81 -5.08 -3.96
C GLU A 33 -15.97 -5.70 -3.18
N TYR A 34 -16.89 -6.34 -3.90
CA TYR A 34 -18.02 -7.08 -3.32
C TYR A 34 -17.61 -8.48 -2.88
N ASP A 35 -16.85 -9.17 -3.75
CA ASP A 35 -16.37 -10.51 -3.55
C ASP A 35 -14.84 -10.52 -3.46
N ALA A 36 -14.31 -11.41 -2.62
CA ALA A 36 -12.87 -11.61 -2.58
C ALA A 36 -12.38 -12.18 -3.92
N PRO A 37 -11.27 -11.70 -4.48
CA PRO A 37 -10.74 -12.25 -5.70
C PRO A 37 -10.33 -13.71 -5.52
N THR A 38 -10.32 -14.48 -6.61
CA THR A 38 -9.71 -15.81 -6.59
C THR A 38 -8.20 -15.70 -6.37
N LEU A 39 -7.56 -16.78 -5.90
CA LEU A 39 -6.11 -16.84 -5.76
C LEU A 39 -5.40 -16.57 -7.09
N GLU A 40 -5.92 -17.07 -8.20
CA GLU A 40 -5.38 -16.83 -9.54
C GLU A 40 -5.42 -15.33 -9.89
N GLU A 41 -6.56 -14.68 -9.68
CA GLU A 41 -6.71 -13.23 -9.94
C GLU A 41 -5.80 -12.40 -9.03
N PHE A 42 -5.70 -12.75 -7.75
CA PHE A 42 -4.85 -12.04 -6.80
C PHE A 42 -3.36 -12.20 -7.16
N THR A 43 -2.94 -13.42 -7.52
CA THR A 43 -1.58 -13.71 -8.04
C THR A 43 -1.28 -12.90 -9.29
N ARG A 44 -2.26 -12.79 -10.21
CA ARG A 44 -2.12 -11.98 -11.43
C ARG A 44 -1.90 -10.50 -11.08
N ARG A 45 -2.63 -9.95 -10.09
CA ARG A 45 -2.44 -8.56 -9.62
C ARG A 45 -1.02 -8.34 -9.09
N ILE A 46 -0.51 -9.24 -8.24
CA ILE A 46 0.86 -9.16 -7.73
C ILE A 46 1.85 -9.12 -8.91
N ARG A 47 1.74 -10.07 -9.83
CA ARG A 47 2.64 -10.13 -11.00
C ARG A 47 2.60 -8.86 -11.84
N THR A 48 1.41 -8.36 -12.14
CA THR A 48 1.24 -7.16 -12.97
C THR A 48 1.81 -5.90 -12.31
N PHE A 49 1.55 -5.69 -11.02
CA PHE A 49 2.03 -4.48 -10.35
C PHE A 49 3.52 -4.53 -10.06
N THR A 50 4.06 -5.69 -9.71
CA THR A 50 5.48 -5.84 -9.41
C THR A 50 6.39 -5.70 -10.62
N GLU A 51 5.87 -5.65 -11.85
CA GLU A 51 6.62 -5.24 -13.03
C GLU A 51 7.18 -3.81 -12.93
N LYS A 52 6.53 -2.94 -12.16
CA LYS A 52 6.93 -1.53 -12.04
C LYS A 52 6.93 -0.99 -10.62
N LEU A 53 6.07 -1.51 -9.75
CA LEU A 53 5.75 -0.93 -8.45
C LEU A 53 6.05 -1.91 -7.31
N PRO A 54 6.43 -1.43 -6.12
CA PRO A 54 6.73 -2.30 -5.00
C PRO A 54 5.44 -2.89 -4.38
N TRP A 55 5.49 -4.17 -4.07
CA TRP A 55 4.68 -4.87 -3.09
C TRP A 55 5.60 -5.39 -2.00
N LEU A 56 5.32 -5.04 -0.76
CA LEU A 56 6.12 -5.41 0.40
C LEU A 56 5.28 -6.27 1.35
N VAL A 57 5.88 -7.33 1.87
CA VAL A 57 5.29 -8.17 2.92
C VAL A 57 6.09 -8.05 4.20
N CYS A 58 5.39 -8.01 5.33
CA CYS A 58 5.96 -8.13 6.66
C CYS A 58 5.69 -9.55 7.18
N ILE A 59 6.75 -10.25 7.52
CA ILE A 59 6.72 -11.62 8.05
C ILE A 59 7.14 -11.57 9.50
N ILE A 60 6.42 -12.26 10.36
CA ILE A 60 6.73 -12.41 11.78
C ILE A 60 6.70 -13.90 12.13
N ASP A 61 7.82 -14.41 12.62
CA ASP A 61 7.99 -15.84 12.99
C ASP A 61 7.56 -16.80 11.85
N GLY A 62 7.80 -16.42 10.60
CA GLY A 62 7.54 -17.22 9.41
C GLY A 62 6.16 -17.03 8.77
N GLU A 63 5.25 -16.25 9.35
CA GLU A 63 3.89 -16.00 8.86
C GLU A 63 3.75 -14.57 8.31
N VAL A 64 2.95 -14.37 7.26
CA VAL A 64 2.66 -13.03 6.72
C VAL A 64 1.73 -12.28 7.68
N ALA A 65 2.29 -11.30 8.39
CA ALA A 65 1.56 -10.46 9.35
C ALA A 65 0.84 -9.28 8.67
N GLY A 66 1.29 -8.87 7.48
CA GLY A 66 0.69 -7.78 6.72
C GLY A 66 1.45 -7.49 5.44
N TYR A 67 0.86 -6.68 4.58
CA TYR A 67 1.48 -6.26 3.33
C TYR A 67 0.98 -4.88 2.91
N GLY A 68 1.78 -4.20 2.09
CA GLY A 68 1.42 -2.94 1.47
C GLY A 68 2.00 -2.84 0.07
N TYR A 69 1.32 -2.12 -0.80
CA TYR A 69 1.73 -1.99 -2.19
C TYR A 69 1.38 -0.64 -2.78
N ALA A 70 2.01 -0.34 -3.91
CA ALA A 70 1.65 0.78 -4.75
C ALA A 70 0.96 0.29 -6.04
N SER A 71 0.06 1.11 -6.54
CA SER A 71 -0.62 0.93 -7.82
C SER A 71 -0.68 2.27 -8.59
N PRO A 72 -0.87 2.28 -9.92
CA PRO A 72 -1.00 3.52 -10.68
C PRO A 72 -2.19 4.35 -10.21
N HIS A 73 -1.97 5.66 -9.96
CA HIS A 73 -3.07 6.55 -9.57
C HIS A 73 -4.03 6.82 -10.73
N ARG A 74 -3.51 7.07 -11.92
CA ARG A 74 -4.25 7.32 -13.16
C ARG A 74 -3.46 6.80 -14.35
N THR A 75 -4.14 6.47 -15.44
CA THR A 75 -3.50 5.88 -16.63
C THR A 75 -2.89 6.90 -17.59
N ARG A 76 -3.27 8.19 -17.49
CA ARG A 76 -2.76 9.25 -18.38
C ARG A 76 -1.34 9.66 -17.99
N ALA A 77 -0.48 9.89 -18.98
CA ALA A 77 0.95 10.13 -18.82
C ALA A 77 1.33 11.26 -17.84
N ALA A 78 0.52 12.32 -17.76
CA ALA A 78 0.77 13.42 -16.82
C ALA A 78 0.71 13.01 -15.33
N TYR A 79 0.13 11.86 -15.02
CA TYR A 79 0.05 11.31 -13.65
C TYR A 79 1.13 10.28 -13.32
N GLN A 80 2.09 10.03 -14.21
CA GLN A 80 3.07 8.95 -14.08
C GLN A 80 3.97 9.03 -12.83
N TRP A 81 4.05 10.19 -12.19
CA TRP A 81 4.81 10.40 -10.95
C TRP A 81 3.96 10.30 -9.68
N SER A 82 2.73 9.85 -9.81
CA SER A 82 1.78 9.69 -8.72
C SER A 82 1.29 8.25 -8.64
N VAL A 83 1.22 7.70 -7.44
CA VAL A 83 0.71 6.35 -7.18
C VAL A 83 -0.35 6.37 -6.10
N GLU A 84 -1.17 5.32 -6.06
CA GLU A 84 -1.99 4.99 -4.91
C GLU A 84 -1.28 3.95 -4.05
N THR A 85 -1.51 3.98 -2.76
CA THR A 85 -1.00 2.95 -1.85
C THR A 85 -2.13 2.28 -1.09
N SER A 86 -1.96 0.98 -0.85
CA SER A 86 -2.87 0.19 -0.03
C SER A 86 -2.07 -0.58 1.02
N ILE A 87 -2.70 -0.82 2.18
CA ILE A 87 -2.08 -1.54 3.27
C ILE A 87 -3.12 -2.39 4.00
N TYR A 88 -2.76 -3.65 4.26
CA TYR A 88 -3.58 -4.63 4.96
C TYR A 88 -2.73 -5.36 5.99
N VAL A 89 -3.26 -5.51 7.18
CA VAL A 89 -2.60 -6.19 8.30
C VAL A 89 -3.55 -7.25 8.84
N ALA A 90 -3.04 -8.45 9.11
CA ALA A 90 -3.82 -9.51 9.72
C ALA A 90 -4.39 -9.05 11.08
N GLN A 91 -5.60 -9.50 11.43
CA GLN A 91 -6.33 -8.99 12.60
C GLN A 91 -5.54 -9.16 13.91
N ASP A 92 -4.87 -10.30 14.06
CA ASP A 92 -4.07 -10.63 15.25
C ASP A 92 -2.83 -9.73 15.40
N TRP A 93 -2.39 -9.13 14.29
CA TRP A 93 -1.25 -8.23 14.24
C TRP A 93 -1.62 -6.74 14.24
N HIS A 94 -2.88 -6.39 14.50
CA HIS A 94 -3.27 -4.99 14.63
C HIS A 94 -2.60 -4.34 15.86
N ARG A 95 -2.19 -3.07 15.72
CA ARG A 95 -1.55 -2.25 16.76
C ARG A 95 -0.12 -2.66 17.16
N HIS A 96 0.54 -3.51 16.37
CA HIS A 96 1.93 -3.92 16.57
C HIS A 96 2.92 -3.10 15.71
N GLY A 97 2.51 -1.95 15.16
CA GLY A 97 3.39 -1.07 14.37
C GLY A 97 3.61 -1.49 12.92
N ILE A 98 3.14 -2.68 12.50
CA ILE A 98 3.40 -3.28 11.19
C ILE A 98 3.03 -2.36 10.02
N ALA A 99 1.84 -1.75 10.07
CA ALA A 99 1.41 -0.82 9.02
C ALA A 99 2.37 0.37 8.88
N GLY A 100 2.87 0.89 10.00
CA GLY A 100 3.84 1.97 10.02
C GLY A 100 5.18 1.57 9.41
N ALA A 101 5.68 0.39 9.76
CA ALA A 101 6.93 -0.16 9.22
C ALA A 101 6.84 -0.37 7.71
N ILE A 102 5.77 -1.03 7.23
CA ILE A 102 5.56 -1.24 5.80
C ILE A 102 5.49 0.09 5.04
N TYR A 103 4.74 1.09 5.54
CA TYR A 103 4.63 2.38 4.88
C TYR A 103 5.93 3.19 4.90
N ALA A 104 6.69 3.13 5.99
CA ALA A 104 8.00 3.79 6.06
C ALA A 104 8.92 3.29 4.94
N ALA A 105 9.07 1.97 4.80
CA ALA A 105 9.86 1.37 3.72
C ALA A 105 9.28 1.67 2.34
N LEU A 106 7.96 1.53 2.16
CA LEU A 106 7.30 1.76 0.88
C LEU A 106 7.50 3.19 0.38
N PHE A 107 7.43 4.19 1.26
CA PHE A 107 7.63 5.59 0.88
C PHE A 107 9.08 5.87 0.47
N GLU A 108 10.06 5.31 1.17
CA GLU A 108 11.47 5.44 0.78
C GLU A 108 11.73 4.79 -0.57
N VAL A 109 11.22 3.57 -0.80
CA VAL A 109 11.36 2.87 -2.08
C VAL A 109 10.72 3.66 -3.22
N LEU A 110 9.49 4.17 -3.04
CA LEU A 110 8.82 4.98 -4.05
C LEU A 110 9.56 6.29 -4.34
N ALA A 111 10.14 6.93 -3.32
CA ALA A 111 10.99 8.11 -3.51
C ALA A 111 12.26 7.78 -4.31
N MET A 112 12.90 6.62 -4.06
CA MET A 112 14.05 6.14 -4.85
C MET A 112 13.69 5.86 -6.31
N GLN A 113 12.47 5.35 -6.57
CA GLN A 113 11.95 5.17 -7.94
C GLN A 113 11.68 6.49 -8.68
N GLY A 114 11.62 7.63 -7.98
CA GLY A 114 11.32 8.93 -8.58
C GLY A 114 9.87 9.36 -8.50
N TYR A 115 9.02 8.70 -7.71
CA TYR A 115 7.66 9.17 -7.46
C TYR A 115 7.63 10.40 -6.57
N TYR A 116 6.67 11.28 -6.82
CA TYR A 116 6.48 12.55 -6.10
C TYR A 116 5.31 12.49 -5.14
N ASN A 117 4.22 11.83 -5.54
CA ASN A 117 2.98 11.85 -4.78
C ASN A 117 2.46 10.44 -4.54
N ILE A 118 1.94 10.25 -3.35
CA ILE A 118 1.15 9.07 -2.99
C ILE A 118 -0.24 9.49 -2.55
N TYR A 119 -1.24 8.71 -2.96
CA TYR A 119 -2.64 8.93 -2.61
C TYR A 119 -3.24 7.68 -1.98
N VAL A 120 -4.26 7.87 -1.16
CA VAL A 120 -5.09 6.80 -0.61
C VAL A 120 -6.55 7.20 -0.67
N GLY A 121 -7.41 6.28 -1.06
CA GLY A 121 -8.86 6.40 -0.95
C GLY A 121 -9.34 5.70 0.32
N ILE A 122 -10.09 6.39 1.16
CA ILE A 122 -10.61 5.86 2.42
C ILE A 122 -12.12 5.97 2.39
N THR A 123 -12.82 4.84 2.46
CA THR A 123 -14.28 4.84 2.60
C THR A 123 -14.68 5.43 3.95
N SER A 124 -15.54 6.41 3.93
CA SER A 124 -16.02 7.10 5.12
C SER A 124 -17.37 6.55 5.59
N PRO A 125 -17.60 6.42 6.92
CA PRO A 125 -16.68 6.75 8.01
C PRO A 125 -15.62 5.67 8.26
N ASN A 126 -14.36 6.05 8.43
CA ASN A 126 -13.26 5.19 8.86
C ASN A 126 -12.19 6.01 9.61
N GLU A 127 -12.53 6.42 10.83
CA GLU A 127 -11.66 7.25 11.65
C GLU A 127 -10.30 6.61 11.95
N ARG A 128 -10.26 5.28 12.09
CA ARG A 128 -9.01 4.53 12.36
C ARG A 128 -8.03 4.71 11.22
N SER A 129 -8.48 4.47 9.99
CA SER A 129 -7.65 4.65 8.80
C SER A 129 -7.24 6.11 8.61
N MET A 130 -8.17 7.05 8.81
CA MET A 130 -7.87 8.49 8.72
C MET A 130 -6.80 8.93 9.73
N LYS A 131 -6.91 8.50 11.01
CA LYS A 131 -5.92 8.81 12.04
C LYS A 131 -4.55 8.22 11.70
N PHE A 132 -4.51 6.97 11.24
CA PHE A 132 -3.29 6.31 10.81
C PHE A 132 -2.63 7.06 9.65
N HIS A 133 -3.34 7.36 8.57
CA HIS A 133 -2.75 8.08 7.44
C HIS A 133 -2.30 9.49 7.81
N LYS A 134 -3.05 10.20 8.65
CA LYS A 134 -2.59 11.49 9.21
C LYS A 134 -1.27 11.36 9.97
N SER A 135 -1.10 10.33 10.82
CA SER A 135 0.15 10.09 11.54
C SER A 135 1.33 9.75 10.61
N MET A 136 1.04 9.21 9.42
CA MET A 136 2.02 8.95 8.36
C MET A 136 2.28 10.18 7.46
N GLY A 137 1.71 11.33 7.78
CA GLY A 137 1.93 12.61 7.10
C GLY A 137 1.04 12.86 5.88
N PHE A 138 -0.04 12.10 5.70
CA PHE A 138 -1.04 12.41 4.68
C PHE A 138 -1.94 13.57 5.11
N VAL A 139 -2.36 14.35 4.13
CA VAL A 139 -3.34 15.44 4.28
C VAL A 139 -4.57 15.16 3.43
N ILE A 140 -5.74 15.68 3.83
CA ILE A 140 -6.97 15.55 3.06
C ILE A 140 -6.82 16.32 1.74
N SER A 141 -7.08 15.65 0.62
CA SER A 141 -7.03 16.22 -0.73
C SER A 141 -8.42 16.46 -1.33
N GLY A 142 -9.44 15.76 -0.84
CA GLY A 142 -10.82 15.90 -1.29
C GLY A 142 -11.70 14.74 -0.90
N ALA A 143 -12.95 14.75 -1.34
CA ALA A 143 -13.88 13.65 -1.15
C ALA A 143 -14.77 13.46 -2.37
N TYR A 144 -15.09 12.21 -2.68
CA TYR A 144 -16.15 11.84 -3.61
C TYR A 144 -17.37 11.48 -2.78
N GLN A 145 -18.39 12.31 -2.85
CA GLN A 145 -19.63 12.11 -2.12
C GLN A 145 -20.44 10.98 -2.76
N GLU A 146 -21.00 10.10 -1.92
CA GLU A 146 -21.90 9.01 -2.31
C GLU A 146 -21.42 8.23 -3.54
N SER A 147 -20.10 7.98 -3.64
CA SER A 147 -19.46 7.40 -4.83
C SER A 147 -19.28 5.90 -4.78
N MET A 148 -19.46 5.29 -3.61
CA MET A 148 -19.32 3.84 -3.40
C MET A 148 -20.57 3.28 -2.73
N TYR A 149 -21.20 2.26 -3.34
CA TYR A 149 -22.32 1.55 -2.75
C TYR A 149 -21.88 0.21 -2.21
N LYS A 150 -22.05 -0.05 -0.90
CA LYS A 150 -21.71 -1.34 -0.29
C LYS A 150 -22.52 -1.58 0.99
N PHE A 151 -22.92 -2.83 1.24
CA PHE A 151 -23.77 -3.23 2.36
C PHE A 151 -25.05 -2.39 2.47
N GLY A 152 -25.71 -2.16 1.34
CA GLY A 152 -26.99 -1.46 1.29
C GLY A 152 -26.93 0.05 1.49
N GLN A 153 -25.74 0.66 1.46
CA GLN A 153 -25.56 2.10 1.71
C GLN A 153 -24.58 2.75 0.74
N TRP A 154 -24.89 3.96 0.32
CA TRP A 154 -23.95 4.85 -0.33
C TRP A 154 -22.92 5.36 0.68
N ARG A 155 -21.66 5.46 0.24
CA ARG A 155 -20.51 5.88 1.06
C ARG A 155 -19.71 6.94 0.34
N ASP A 156 -19.19 7.87 1.11
CA ASP A 156 -18.16 8.79 0.61
C ASP A 156 -16.81 8.09 0.54
N VAL A 157 -15.97 8.51 -0.40
CA VAL A 157 -14.56 8.14 -0.45
C VAL A 157 -13.73 9.39 -0.23
N LEU A 158 -13.07 9.44 0.94
CA LEU A 158 -12.15 10.50 1.28
C LEU A 158 -10.79 10.22 0.64
N TRP A 159 -10.26 11.18 -0.09
CA TRP A 159 -8.93 11.12 -0.65
C TRP A 159 -7.94 11.87 0.24
N MET A 160 -6.83 11.21 0.54
CA MET A 160 -5.71 11.81 1.23
C MET A 160 -4.45 11.65 0.40
N GLY A 161 -3.58 12.65 0.44
CA GLY A 161 -2.33 12.68 -0.33
C GLY A 161 -1.13 13.04 0.53
N LYS A 162 0.05 12.60 0.10
CA LYS A 162 1.34 12.95 0.70
C LYS A 162 2.37 13.14 -0.40
N SER A 163 3.15 14.21 -0.29
CA SER A 163 4.32 14.41 -1.14
C SER A 163 5.53 13.68 -0.55
N LEU A 164 6.24 12.94 -1.40
CA LEU A 164 7.47 12.23 -1.03
C LEU A 164 8.71 13.11 -1.20
N ARG A 165 8.63 14.13 -2.05
CA ARG A 165 9.72 15.06 -2.36
C ARG A 165 9.16 16.42 -2.81
N PRO A 166 9.98 17.51 -2.77
CA PRO A 166 9.60 18.81 -3.31
C PRO A 166 9.28 18.75 -4.81
N HIS A 167 8.36 19.63 -5.26
CA HIS A 167 7.99 19.78 -6.68
C HIS A 167 8.78 20.92 -7.34
N ASP A 168 10.09 20.85 -7.23
CA ASP A 168 11.03 21.81 -7.78
C ASP A 168 11.64 21.28 -9.09
N GLY A 169 11.34 21.90 -10.19
CA GLY A 169 11.83 21.55 -11.52
C GLY A 169 11.06 20.44 -12.23
N ALA A 170 11.56 20.05 -13.41
CA ALA A 170 10.97 19.01 -14.22
C ALA A 170 11.30 17.61 -13.65
N PRO A 171 10.29 16.74 -13.45
CA PRO A 171 10.54 15.40 -12.92
C PRO A 171 11.28 14.54 -13.94
N GLN A 172 12.20 13.72 -13.46
CA GLN A 172 12.85 12.68 -14.26
C GLN A 172 11.93 11.46 -14.41
N PRO A 173 12.13 10.62 -15.44
CA PRO A 173 11.41 9.35 -15.55
C PRO A 173 11.54 8.49 -14.30
N THR A 174 10.47 7.79 -13.94
CA THR A 174 10.49 6.84 -12.82
C THR A 174 11.26 5.57 -13.19
N VAL A 175 11.94 4.97 -12.20
CA VAL A 175 12.65 3.71 -12.37
C VAL A 175 11.76 2.55 -11.92
N PRO A 176 11.57 1.49 -12.73
CA PRO A 176 10.84 0.29 -12.32
C PRO A 176 11.43 -0.37 -11.08
N PHE A 177 10.56 -0.85 -10.17
CA PHE A 177 11.01 -1.47 -8.93
C PHE A 177 11.98 -2.65 -9.12
N PRO A 178 11.79 -3.57 -10.10
CA PRO A 178 12.73 -4.65 -10.36
C PRO A 178 14.18 -4.20 -10.63
N GLU A 179 14.38 -2.98 -11.14
CA GLU A 179 15.72 -2.47 -11.43
C GLU A 179 16.47 -1.99 -10.17
N ILE A 180 15.74 -1.68 -9.08
CA ILE A 180 16.33 -1.16 -7.84
C ILE A 180 16.15 -2.06 -6.63
N LYS A 181 15.27 -3.09 -6.69
CA LYS A 181 14.85 -3.90 -5.53
C LYS A 181 16.02 -4.55 -4.77
N ASP A 182 17.08 -4.91 -5.47
CA ASP A 182 18.26 -5.58 -4.92
C ASP A 182 19.39 -4.57 -4.56
N SER A 183 19.11 -3.27 -4.64
CA SER A 183 20.09 -2.25 -4.28
C SER A 183 20.33 -2.17 -2.77
N PRO A 184 21.55 -1.80 -2.32
CA PRO A 184 21.84 -1.61 -0.90
C PRO A 184 20.93 -0.57 -0.22
N LEU A 185 20.44 0.42 -0.97
CA LEU A 185 19.55 1.46 -0.44
C LEU A 185 18.16 0.89 -0.12
N VAL A 186 17.60 0.04 -1.00
CA VAL A 186 16.33 -0.63 -0.74
C VAL A 186 16.47 -1.60 0.43
N THR A 187 17.51 -2.43 0.45
CA THR A 187 17.80 -3.34 1.58
C THR A 187 17.87 -2.58 2.90
N ARG A 188 18.55 -1.44 2.92
CA ARG A 188 18.64 -0.58 4.09
C ARG A 188 17.27 -0.04 4.53
N ALA A 189 16.45 0.46 3.59
CA ALA A 189 15.12 0.98 3.88
C ALA A 189 14.21 -0.08 4.50
N LEU A 190 14.25 -1.32 3.98
CA LEU A 190 13.50 -2.45 4.51
C LEU A 190 13.93 -2.81 5.94
N ASN A 191 15.23 -2.93 6.21
CA ASN A 191 15.76 -3.27 7.52
C ASN A 191 15.46 -2.19 8.57
N GLN A 192 15.70 -0.92 8.25
CA GLN A 192 15.47 0.20 9.18
C GLN A 192 13.99 0.39 9.56
N ALA A 193 13.07 -0.07 8.73
CA ALA A 193 11.64 0.04 9.00
C ALA A 193 11.17 -0.90 10.11
N VAL A 194 11.87 -2.01 10.35
CA VAL A 194 11.52 -3.01 11.39
C VAL A 194 12.32 -2.84 12.68
N GLU A 195 13.35 -1.98 12.68
CA GLU A 195 14.16 -1.68 13.88
C GLU A 195 13.54 -0.60 14.79
N LYS A 196 12.46 0.06 14.34
CA LYS A 196 11.77 1.16 15.05
C LYS A 196 10.52 0.66 15.76
#